data_aff43fb64947713d88baffa48d698e5b
#
_entry.id   aff43fb64947713d88baffa48d698e5b
#
_cell.length_a   1.000
_cell.length_b   1.000
_cell.length_c   1.000
_cell.angle_alpha   90.00
_cell.angle_beta   90.00
_cell.angle_gamma   90.00
#
_symmetry.space_group_name_H-M   'P 1'
#
loop_
_entity.id
_entity.type
_entity.pdbx_description
1 polymer ?
#
loop_
_entity_poly.entity_id
_entity_poly.type
_entity_poly.pdbx_seq_one_letter_code
_entity_poly.pdbx_strand_id
1 'polypeptide(L)'
;VLDRIDGVVIGLLIGFEGGAPLVVFVGNPRDTAIAARSLTELGVSAIGSELALLFEEGDPTRPLVVGRIVDPAHKNRELQVVREGDRVVITGEERIELRCGLASIILEKDGRVTIRGSQLTSQASGTNRIRGGAVHLN
;
A
#
# COMPACT_ATOMS: atom_id res chain seq x y z
N VAL A 1 27.31 -7.73 -28.28
CA VAL A 1 27.63 -8.05 -26.86
C VAL A 1 27.11 -6.89 -26.01
N LEU A 2 26.20 -7.18 -25.12
CA LEU A 2 25.70 -6.19 -24.16
C LEU A 2 26.73 -5.99 -23.04
N ASP A 3 26.93 -4.74 -22.64
CA ASP A 3 27.78 -4.41 -21.51
C ASP A 3 27.23 -5.01 -20.23
N ARG A 4 28.12 -5.60 -19.45
CA ARG A 4 27.78 -6.11 -18.14
C ARG A 4 27.50 -4.96 -17.15
N ILE A 5 26.43 -5.04 -16.39
CA ILE A 5 26.13 -4.09 -15.33
C ILE A 5 26.33 -4.77 -13.98
N ASP A 6 27.32 -4.31 -13.24
CA ASP A 6 27.59 -4.74 -11.88
C ASP A 6 27.22 -3.62 -10.89
N GLY A 7 26.77 -4.01 -9.70
CA GLY A 7 26.36 -3.08 -8.67
C GLY A 7 24.91 -2.59 -8.83
N VAL A 8 24.53 -1.66 -7.95
CA VAL A 8 23.16 -1.15 -7.88
C VAL A 8 22.99 0.00 -8.88
N VAL A 9 21.90 -0.06 -9.63
CA VAL A 9 21.49 1.02 -10.54
C VAL A 9 20.12 1.52 -10.10
N ILE A 10 19.93 2.84 -10.11
CA ILE A 10 18.62 3.43 -9.81
C ILE A 10 17.84 3.54 -11.12
N GLY A 11 16.67 2.93 -11.13
CA GLY A 11 15.74 2.98 -12.25
C GLY A 11 14.39 3.58 -11.86
N LEU A 12 13.51 3.71 -12.83
CA LEU A 12 12.15 4.20 -12.65
C LEU A 12 11.16 3.11 -13.00
N LEU A 13 10.14 2.95 -12.17
CA LEU A 13 8.98 2.11 -12.46
C LEU A 13 8.01 2.93 -13.31
N ILE A 14 7.71 2.48 -14.52
CA ILE A 14 6.81 3.19 -15.43
C ILE A 14 5.50 2.48 -15.69
N GLY A 15 5.36 1.23 -15.29
CA GLY A 15 4.13 0.48 -15.47
C GLY A 15 4.31 -1.00 -15.19
N PHE A 16 3.37 -1.79 -15.66
CA PHE A 16 3.36 -3.26 -15.52
C PHE A 16 2.94 -3.92 -16.83
N GLU A 17 3.47 -5.08 -17.08
CA GLU A 17 3.08 -5.94 -18.19
C GLU A 17 2.93 -7.37 -17.66
N GLY A 18 1.71 -7.90 -17.73
CA GLY A 18 1.43 -9.23 -17.20
C GLY A 18 1.76 -9.39 -15.71
N GLY A 19 1.66 -8.31 -14.93
CA GLY A 19 2.02 -8.28 -13.51
C GLY A 19 3.49 -8.02 -13.23
N ALA A 20 4.36 -8.06 -14.25
CA ALA A 20 5.78 -7.76 -14.09
C ALA A 20 6.03 -6.25 -14.14
N PRO A 21 6.83 -5.68 -13.23
CA PRO A 21 7.16 -4.27 -13.29
C PRO A 21 8.00 -3.93 -14.51
N LEU A 22 7.65 -2.84 -15.17
CA LEU A 22 8.40 -2.30 -16.31
C LEU A 22 9.30 -1.17 -15.82
N VAL A 23 10.60 -1.31 -16.05
CA VAL A 23 11.61 -0.38 -15.55
C VAL A 23 12.40 0.24 -16.69
N VAL A 24 12.82 1.48 -16.48
CA VAL A 24 13.80 2.20 -17.31
C VAL A 24 14.99 2.60 -16.44
N PHE A 25 16.18 2.57 -17.03
CA PHE A 25 17.40 2.90 -16.29
C PHE A 25 18.51 3.32 -17.26
N VAL A 26 19.53 3.99 -16.74
CA VAL A 26 20.72 4.35 -17.54
C VAL A 26 21.50 3.06 -17.88
N GLY A 27 21.79 2.86 -19.13
CA GLY A 27 22.40 1.63 -19.63
C GLY A 27 21.41 0.59 -20.15
N ASN A 28 20.14 0.94 -20.19
CA ASN A 28 19.11 0.10 -20.80
C ASN A 28 19.46 -0.17 -22.28
N PRO A 29 19.61 -1.44 -22.66
CA PRO A 29 19.97 -1.80 -24.05
C PRO A 29 18.82 -1.64 -25.04
N ARG A 30 17.61 -1.34 -24.56
CA ARG A 30 16.41 -1.17 -25.38
C ARG A 30 15.91 0.26 -25.31
N ASP A 31 15.23 0.69 -26.36
CA ASP A 31 14.55 1.99 -26.41
C ASP A 31 13.26 2.01 -25.59
N THR A 32 12.80 0.85 -25.13
CA THR A 32 11.58 0.67 -24.37
C THR A 32 11.90 0.14 -22.96
N ALA A 33 10.93 0.26 -22.07
CA ALA A 33 11.04 -0.33 -20.74
C ALA A 33 11.22 -1.85 -20.82
N ILE A 34 11.92 -2.38 -19.84
CA ILE A 34 12.20 -3.81 -19.70
C ILE A 34 11.43 -4.36 -18.51
N ALA A 35 10.78 -5.52 -18.69
CA ALA A 35 10.14 -6.24 -17.60
C ALA A 35 11.21 -6.78 -16.64
N ALA A 36 10.99 -6.55 -15.35
CA ALA A 36 11.90 -6.97 -14.30
C ALA A 36 11.26 -8.03 -13.40
N ARG A 37 12.09 -8.88 -12.80
CA ARG A 37 11.69 -9.64 -11.62
C ARG A 37 11.80 -8.72 -10.40
N SER A 38 11.09 -9.04 -9.32
CA SER A 38 11.11 -8.22 -8.13
C SER A 38 11.15 -9.06 -6.86
N LEU A 39 11.96 -8.62 -5.89
CA LEU A 39 12.01 -9.21 -4.55
C LEU A 39 10.90 -8.67 -3.65
N THR A 40 10.21 -7.64 -4.08
CA THR A 40 9.16 -6.99 -3.30
C THR A 40 7.89 -6.84 -4.14
N GLU A 41 6.74 -6.80 -3.49
CA GLU A 41 5.49 -6.52 -4.16
C GLU A 41 5.40 -5.04 -4.51
N LEU A 42 5.05 -4.75 -5.76
CA LEU A 42 4.88 -3.39 -6.27
C LEU A 42 3.46 -3.24 -6.81
N GLY A 43 2.76 -2.23 -6.35
CA GLY A 43 1.42 -1.89 -6.83
C GLY A 43 1.43 -0.69 -7.78
N VAL A 44 0.25 -0.37 -8.31
CA VAL A 44 0.05 0.76 -9.23
C VAL A 44 0.48 2.09 -8.59
N SER A 45 0.34 2.22 -7.27
CA SER A 45 0.76 3.41 -6.52
C SER A 45 2.27 3.65 -6.55
N ALA A 46 3.06 2.63 -6.89
CA ALA A 46 4.51 2.75 -7.00
C ALA A 46 4.99 3.28 -8.37
N ILE A 47 4.11 3.41 -9.35
CA ILE A 47 4.44 3.95 -10.68
C ILE A 47 4.99 5.38 -10.53
N GLY A 48 6.12 5.67 -11.15
CA GLY A 48 6.84 6.92 -11.03
C GLY A 48 7.89 6.93 -9.91
N SER A 49 7.98 5.87 -9.12
CA SER A 49 8.98 5.74 -8.04
C SER A 49 10.33 5.30 -8.57
N GLU A 50 11.37 5.72 -7.87
CA GLU A 50 12.71 5.21 -8.08
C GLU A 50 12.89 3.85 -7.41
N LEU A 51 13.53 2.95 -8.11
CA LEU A 51 13.80 1.57 -7.68
C LEU A 51 15.29 1.30 -7.68
N ALA A 52 15.75 0.52 -6.70
CA ALA A 52 17.09 -0.04 -6.71
C ALA A 52 17.07 -1.33 -7.54
N LEU A 53 17.93 -1.40 -8.54
CA LEU A 53 18.02 -2.52 -9.47
C LEU A 53 19.38 -3.21 -9.35
N LEU A 54 19.36 -4.53 -9.35
CA LEU A 54 20.49 -5.38 -9.68
C LEU A 54 20.20 -6.10 -11.00
N PHE A 55 21.21 -6.74 -11.57
CA PHE A 55 21.05 -7.43 -12.84
C PHE A 55 21.51 -8.88 -12.68
N GLU A 56 20.63 -9.81 -13.01
CA GLU A 56 20.94 -11.24 -12.89
C GLU A 56 22.11 -11.59 -13.79
N GLU A 57 23.18 -12.10 -13.20
CA GLU A 57 24.45 -12.41 -13.88
C GLU A 57 25.07 -11.20 -14.61
N GLY A 58 24.74 -9.97 -14.19
CA GLY A 58 25.20 -8.74 -14.81
C GLY A 58 24.54 -8.42 -16.16
N ASP A 59 23.53 -9.17 -16.54
CA ASP A 59 22.84 -9.04 -17.83
C ASP A 59 21.85 -7.85 -17.80
N PRO A 60 22.08 -6.77 -18.57
CA PRO A 60 21.21 -5.60 -18.58
C PRO A 60 19.79 -5.87 -19.10
N THR A 61 19.54 -7.01 -19.73
CA THR A 61 18.19 -7.43 -20.13
C THR A 61 17.43 -8.14 -19.00
N ARG A 62 18.07 -8.39 -17.86
CA ARG A 62 17.51 -9.16 -16.75
C ARG A 62 17.56 -8.36 -15.44
N PRO A 63 16.88 -7.20 -15.37
CA PRO A 63 16.86 -6.41 -14.13
C PRO A 63 16.08 -7.13 -13.03
N LEU A 64 16.56 -6.96 -11.81
CA LEU A 64 15.92 -7.44 -10.59
C LEU A 64 15.68 -6.25 -9.68
N VAL A 65 14.42 -5.98 -9.34
CA VAL A 65 14.06 -4.94 -8.39
C VAL A 65 14.38 -5.44 -6.98
N VAL A 66 15.29 -4.76 -6.29
CA VAL A 66 15.67 -5.08 -4.91
C VAL A 66 14.74 -4.37 -3.94
N GLY A 67 14.34 -3.15 -4.24
CA GLY A 67 13.45 -2.38 -3.41
C GLY A 67 13.14 -1.02 -4.01
N ARG A 68 12.29 -0.29 -3.31
CA ARG A 68 11.88 1.07 -3.67
C ARG A 68 12.67 2.09 -2.86
N ILE A 69 13.14 3.14 -3.53
CA ILE A 69 13.74 4.27 -2.85
C ILE A 69 12.62 5.05 -2.15
N VAL A 70 12.72 5.22 -0.85
CA VAL A 70 11.77 5.99 -0.05
C VAL A 70 12.39 7.30 0.36
N ASP A 71 11.61 8.38 0.26
CA ASP A 71 12.02 9.69 0.78
C ASP A 71 11.82 9.70 2.30
N PRO A 72 12.88 9.86 3.11
CA PRO A 72 12.75 9.89 4.56
C PRO A 72 11.95 11.09 5.08
N ALA A 73 11.81 12.14 4.28
CA ALA A 73 10.94 13.27 4.62
C ALA A 73 9.46 12.98 4.38
N HIS A 74 9.14 11.96 3.60
CA HIS A 74 7.78 11.49 3.41
C HIS A 74 7.39 10.68 4.64
N LYS A 75 6.77 11.33 5.61
CA LYS A 75 6.06 10.61 6.65
C LYS A 75 4.91 9.89 5.97
N ASN A 76 5.04 8.60 5.91
CA ASN A 76 3.97 7.72 5.45
C ASN A 76 2.76 7.99 6.33
N ARG A 77 1.78 8.72 5.81
CA ARG A 77 0.47 8.91 6.44
C ARG A 77 -0.42 7.69 6.21
N GLU A 78 0.19 6.58 5.90
CA GLU A 78 -0.52 5.34 5.68
C GLU A 78 -1.09 4.81 6.99
N LEU A 79 -2.18 4.10 6.87
CA LEU A 79 -2.83 3.36 7.94
C LEU A 79 -1.80 2.54 8.71
N GLN A 80 -1.64 2.81 10.00
CA GLN A 80 -0.82 1.97 10.86
C GLN A 80 -1.64 0.83 11.41
N VAL A 81 -1.26 -0.38 11.06
CA VAL A 81 -1.77 -1.60 11.70
C VAL A 81 -0.63 -2.18 12.54
N VAL A 82 -0.81 -2.13 13.86
CA VAL A 82 0.17 -2.65 14.82
C VAL A 82 -0.43 -3.86 15.51
N ARG A 83 0.31 -4.96 15.51
CA ARG A 83 -0.05 -6.14 16.30
C ARG A 83 0.90 -6.25 17.49
N GLU A 84 0.35 -6.21 18.68
CA GLU A 84 1.06 -6.44 19.95
C GLU A 84 0.49 -7.69 20.60
N GLY A 85 1.21 -8.82 20.52
CA GLY A 85 0.71 -10.09 21.04
C GLY A 85 -0.64 -10.47 20.41
N ASP A 86 -1.68 -10.60 21.25
CA ASP A 86 -3.05 -10.91 20.80
C ASP A 86 -3.89 -9.67 20.48
N ARG A 87 -3.29 -8.50 20.49
CA ARG A 87 -3.95 -7.22 20.26
C ARG A 87 -3.60 -6.65 18.90
N VAL A 88 -4.60 -6.22 18.16
CA VAL A 88 -4.44 -5.51 16.89
C VAL A 88 -4.96 -4.09 17.05
N VAL A 89 -4.14 -3.09 16.72
CA VAL A 89 -4.50 -1.67 16.77
C VAL A 89 -4.41 -1.10 15.36
N ILE A 90 -5.51 -0.52 14.89
CA ILE A 90 -5.59 0.17 13.61
C ILE A 90 -5.75 1.65 13.90
N THR A 91 -4.80 2.47 13.48
CA THR A 91 -4.79 3.91 13.76
C THR A 91 -4.71 4.71 12.46
N GLY A 92 -5.63 5.64 12.29
CA GLY A 92 -5.59 6.66 11.24
C GLY A 92 -5.47 8.04 11.84
N GLU A 93 -4.92 9.01 11.12
CA GLU A 93 -4.74 10.38 11.64
C GLU A 93 -6.00 11.23 11.51
N GLU A 94 -6.70 11.13 10.38
CA GLU A 94 -7.86 11.97 10.07
C GLU A 94 -9.17 11.19 10.08
N ARG A 95 -9.19 10.04 9.44
CA ARG A 95 -10.40 9.26 9.24
C ARG A 95 -10.09 7.81 8.92
N ILE A 96 -10.84 6.90 9.49
CA ILE A 96 -10.82 5.48 9.15
C ILE A 96 -12.19 5.09 8.62
N GLU A 97 -12.24 4.47 7.44
CA GLU A 97 -13.46 3.92 6.86
C GLU A 97 -13.32 2.42 6.62
N LEU A 98 -14.27 1.66 7.12
CA LEU A 98 -14.48 0.26 6.75
C LEU A 98 -15.74 0.21 5.91
N ARG A 99 -15.63 -0.20 4.66
CA ARG A 99 -16.73 -0.15 3.71
C ARG A 99 -16.88 -1.46 2.96
N CYS A 100 -18.12 -1.94 2.89
CA CYS A 100 -18.49 -3.08 2.07
C CYS A 100 -19.89 -2.83 1.49
N GLY A 101 -19.97 -2.60 0.17
CA GLY A 101 -21.23 -2.27 -0.48
C GLY A 101 -21.90 -1.05 0.15
N LEU A 102 -23.13 -1.23 0.67
CA LEU A 102 -23.90 -0.18 1.31
C LEU A 102 -23.60 -0.02 2.81
N ALA A 103 -22.79 -0.94 3.39
CA ALA A 103 -22.46 -0.89 4.81
C ALA A 103 -21.14 -0.16 5.04
N SER A 104 -21.06 0.63 6.11
CA SER A 104 -19.83 1.32 6.47
C SER A 104 -19.76 1.61 7.96
N ILE A 105 -18.52 1.65 8.48
CA ILE A 105 -18.19 2.16 9.82
C ILE A 105 -17.14 3.23 9.60
N ILE A 106 -17.40 4.42 10.12
CA ILE A 106 -16.53 5.59 9.94
C ILE A 106 -16.14 6.12 11.30
N LEU A 107 -14.83 6.29 11.50
CA LEU A 107 -14.23 6.89 12.69
C LEU A 107 -13.53 8.19 12.27
N GLU A 108 -13.87 9.29 12.87
CA GLU A 108 -13.29 10.60 12.55
C GLU A 108 -12.48 11.13 13.74
N LYS A 109 -11.45 11.92 13.41
CA LYS A 109 -10.51 12.50 14.38
C LYS A 109 -11.19 13.33 15.48
N ASP A 110 -12.31 13.99 15.16
CA ASP A 110 -13.10 14.80 16.10
C ASP A 110 -13.91 13.97 17.11
N GLY A 111 -13.84 12.65 17.02
CA GLY A 111 -14.55 11.72 17.89
C GLY A 111 -15.90 11.25 17.37
N ARG A 112 -16.26 11.63 16.15
CA ARG A 112 -17.49 11.18 15.52
C ARG A 112 -17.37 9.74 15.03
N VAL A 113 -18.36 8.91 15.37
CA VAL A 113 -18.47 7.52 14.89
C VAL A 113 -19.81 7.38 14.19
N THR A 114 -19.76 6.90 12.95
CA THR A 114 -20.95 6.67 12.13
C THR A 114 -20.99 5.22 11.68
N ILE A 115 -22.12 4.56 11.90
CA ILE A 115 -22.38 3.20 11.44
C ILE A 115 -23.57 3.26 10.51
N ARG A 116 -23.42 2.81 9.27
CA ARG A 116 -24.46 2.83 8.25
C ARG A 116 -24.64 1.47 7.60
N GLY A 117 -25.88 1.12 7.33
CA GLY A 117 -26.26 -0.08 6.59
C GLY A 117 -27.72 0.02 6.19
N SER A 118 -28.13 -0.81 5.26
CA SER A 118 -29.57 -0.97 4.92
C SER A 118 -30.31 -1.71 6.03
N GLN A 119 -29.60 -2.53 6.79
CA GLN A 119 -30.09 -3.20 8.00
C GLN A 119 -29.00 -3.17 9.06
N LEU A 120 -29.36 -2.92 10.29
CA LEU A 120 -28.44 -2.91 11.41
C LEU A 120 -29.04 -3.72 12.54
N THR A 121 -28.31 -4.75 12.99
CA THR A 121 -28.72 -5.59 14.12
C THR A 121 -27.68 -5.46 15.22
N SER A 122 -28.15 -5.12 16.41
CA SER A 122 -27.33 -5.14 17.64
C SER A 122 -27.91 -6.17 18.58
N GLN A 123 -27.14 -7.18 18.93
CA GLN A 123 -27.59 -8.29 19.80
C GLN A 123 -26.49 -8.66 20.77
N ALA A 124 -26.84 -8.89 22.03
CA ALA A 124 -25.94 -9.33 23.06
C ALA A 124 -26.61 -10.45 23.87
N SER A 125 -25.83 -11.45 24.30
CA SER A 125 -26.31 -12.48 25.21
C SER A 125 -26.46 -11.97 26.65
N GLY A 126 -25.72 -10.94 27.01
CA GLY A 126 -25.85 -10.19 28.26
C GLY A 126 -26.50 -8.83 28.02
N THR A 127 -25.94 -7.81 28.64
CA THR A 127 -26.46 -6.45 28.52
C THR A 127 -25.99 -5.77 27.22
N ASN A 128 -26.93 -5.16 26.50
CA ASN A 128 -26.65 -4.22 25.43
C ASN A 128 -26.95 -2.82 25.93
N ARG A 129 -25.91 -2.00 26.15
CA ARG A 129 -26.03 -0.70 26.81
C ARG A 129 -25.73 0.45 25.85
N ILE A 130 -26.65 1.38 25.75
CA ILE A 130 -26.50 2.61 24.98
C ILE A 130 -26.59 3.78 25.94
N ARG A 131 -25.56 4.64 25.96
CA ARG A 131 -25.49 5.83 26.79
C ARG A 131 -25.14 7.06 25.96
N GLY A 132 -25.73 8.18 26.29
CA GLY A 132 -25.42 9.47 25.70
C GLY A 132 -26.06 10.60 26.48
N GLY A 133 -25.65 11.84 26.25
CA GLY A 133 -26.33 13.02 26.77
C GLY A 133 -27.77 13.09 26.26
N ALA A 134 -28.00 12.61 25.05
CA ALA A 134 -29.32 12.34 24.48
C ALA A 134 -29.23 11.06 23.65
N VAL A 135 -30.28 10.26 23.62
CA VAL A 135 -30.39 9.06 22.80
C VAL A 135 -31.66 9.18 21.96
N HIS A 136 -31.50 9.17 20.64
CA HIS A 136 -32.63 9.25 19.71
C HIS A 136 -32.79 7.91 18.99
N LEU A 137 -33.96 7.33 19.12
CA LEU A 137 -34.32 6.06 18.46
C LEU A 137 -35.49 6.38 17.52
N ASN A 138 -35.17 6.81 16.33
CA ASN A 138 -36.17 7.17 15.32
C ASN A 138 -36.71 8.60 15.45
#